data_d33c92d225d3119b0c4330bdb3591b3e
#
_entry.id   d33c92d225d3119b0c4330bdb3591b3e
#
_cell.length_a   1.000
_cell.length_b   1.000
_cell.length_c   1.000
_cell.angle_alpha   90.00
_cell.angle_beta   90.00
_cell.angle_gamma   90.00
#
_symmetry.space_group_name_H-M   'P 1'
#
loop_
_entity.id
_entity.type
_entity.pdbx_description
1 polymer ?
#
loop_
_entity_poly.entity_id
_entity_poly.type
_entity_poly.pdbx_seq_one_letter_code
_entity_poly.pdbx_strand_id
1 'polypeptide(L)'
;MKNLFIFLLISVNIFAQKTVTVPFRQNLKDKSKMAKSLTVHDIREDKNIGSIVYRKENYDIKLPDDDLTNILEKSFDEDNKTKGNTEFLVVVKKIKVGQIPKGKSHLSKIEFDIASFIKKEDKYYFIDRTKKTAFVKPGPNEDIPKLVASKIGSKLSDFITDSFSHPVSKYNITNDQLPNYETAVVAQTKIFSNEKLVDGVYKDFIHFINQEPQKNYYVKKNKKGQITGVGDVDGYDVFKSKVYAFVDEGKPYLLTPLNFWEMQKDGNGYYLFASREAIDPEYKNNGAFVGMVAGGIVGGIVGGLIDASISKNKVNDQNNFYNIYIDCLTGELLYEK
;
A
#
# COMPACT_ATOMS: atom_id res chain seq x y z
N MET A 1 17.83 -33.31 65.76
CA MET A 1 16.97 -33.01 64.54
C MET A 1 17.61 -31.86 63.84
N LYS A 2 18.28 -32.14 62.70
CA LYS A 2 18.95 -31.10 61.89
C LYS A 2 17.96 -30.64 60.82
N ASN A 3 17.54 -29.40 60.90
CA ASN A 3 16.70 -28.80 59.88
C ASN A 3 17.54 -28.43 58.62
N LEU A 4 17.35 -29.18 57.56
CA LEU A 4 17.99 -28.96 56.28
C LEU A 4 17.14 -27.92 55.53
N PHE A 5 17.56 -26.64 55.51
CA PHE A 5 16.99 -25.60 54.67
C PHE A 5 17.49 -25.80 53.24
N ILE A 6 16.64 -26.37 52.40
CA ILE A 6 16.88 -26.40 50.93
C ILE A 6 16.49 -25.04 50.39
N PHE A 7 17.48 -24.19 50.11
CA PHE A 7 17.29 -22.98 49.28
C PHE A 7 17.08 -23.43 47.83
N LEU A 8 15.83 -23.44 47.40
CA LEU A 8 15.48 -23.61 45.99
C LEU A 8 15.82 -22.29 45.24
N LEU A 9 17.04 -22.23 44.69
CA LEU A 9 17.44 -21.17 43.76
C LEU A 9 16.60 -21.31 42.49
N ILE A 10 15.47 -20.61 42.44
CA ILE A 10 14.73 -20.38 41.21
C ILE A 10 15.59 -19.42 40.39
N SER A 11 16.41 -19.96 39.49
CA SER A 11 17.08 -19.19 38.47
C SER A 11 16.00 -18.66 37.49
N VAL A 12 15.50 -17.45 37.78
CA VAL A 12 14.71 -16.70 36.83
C VAL A 12 15.67 -16.33 35.70
N ASN A 13 15.60 -17.06 34.59
CA ASN A 13 16.25 -16.64 33.35
C ASN A 13 15.57 -15.35 32.88
N ILE A 14 16.06 -14.22 33.37
CA ILE A 14 15.71 -12.91 32.81
C ILE A 14 16.41 -12.88 31.45
N PHE A 15 15.68 -13.27 30.40
CA PHE A 15 16.10 -12.99 29.04
C PHE A 15 16.10 -11.48 28.91
N ALA A 16 17.27 -10.86 28.95
CA ALA A 16 17.41 -9.45 28.72
C ALA A 16 16.93 -9.16 27.29
N GLN A 17 15.75 -8.57 27.18
CA GLN A 17 15.18 -8.17 25.90
C GLN A 17 16.02 -7.02 25.35
N LYS A 18 16.67 -7.27 24.22
CA LYS A 18 17.46 -6.24 23.54
C LYS A 18 16.53 -5.25 22.85
N THR A 19 16.86 -3.97 22.91
CA THR A 19 16.09 -2.91 22.26
C THR A 19 16.88 -2.31 21.11
N VAL A 20 16.20 -2.07 20.00
CA VAL A 20 16.73 -1.30 18.85
C VAL A 20 15.79 -0.15 18.56
N THR A 21 16.32 1.06 18.66
CA THR A 21 15.57 2.29 18.41
C THR A 21 15.59 2.63 16.92
N VAL A 22 14.43 3.01 16.38
CA VAL A 22 14.29 3.48 15.00
C VAL A 22 15.06 4.80 14.82
N PRO A 23 16.01 4.86 13.88
CA PRO A 23 16.76 6.10 13.66
C PRO A 23 15.94 7.05 12.77
N PHE A 24 15.70 8.26 13.26
CA PHE A 24 15.10 9.37 12.50
C PHE A 24 16.20 10.40 12.15
N ARG A 25 17.19 10.00 11.41
CA ARG A 25 18.24 10.91 10.88
C ARG A 25 17.99 11.24 9.40
N GLN A 26 16.76 11.08 8.96
CA GLN A 26 16.38 11.24 7.57
C GLN A 26 16.10 12.72 7.29
N ASN A 27 16.46 13.15 6.10
CA ASN A 27 16.21 14.49 5.62
C ASN A 27 14.72 14.64 5.24
N LEU A 28 13.97 15.45 6.00
CA LEU A 28 12.57 15.80 5.73
C LEU A 28 12.45 17.09 4.91
N LYS A 29 13.39 17.31 3.99
CA LYS A 29 13.45 18.54 3.22
C LYS A 29 12.35 18.62 2.17
N ASP A 30 11.53 19.65 2.28
CA ASP A 30 10.63 20.06 1.21
C ASP A 30 11.39 20.81 0.10
N LYS A 31 11.68 20.09 -0.99
CA LYS A 31 12.37 20.66 -2.16
C LYS A 31 11.50 21.67 -2.90
N SER A 32 10.19 21.57 -2.78
CA SER A 32 9.23 22.47 -3.43
C SER A 32 9.10 23.81 -2.68
N LYS A 33 9.54 23.85 -1.43
CA LYS A 33 9.41 25.01 -0.51
C LYS A 33 7.97 25.48 -0.32
N MET A 34 7.02 24.57 -0.42
CA MET A 34 5.59 24.85 -0.24
C MET A 34 5.16 24.75 1.23
N ALA A 35 5.81 23.90 2.00
CA ALA A 35 5.42 23.61 3.37
C ALA A 35 5.79 24.75 4.34
N LYS A 36 4.78 25.23 5.08
CA LYS A 36 4.92 26.15 6.22
C LYS A 36 5.27 25.38 7.47
N SER A 37 4.58 24.27 7.70
CA SER A 37 4.72 23.39 8.87
C SER A 37 4.39 21.97 8.51
N LEU A 38 4.94 21.05 9.28
CA LEU A 38 4.54 19.66 9.36
C LEU A 38 3.94 19.44 10.75
N THR A 39 2.72 18.87 10.81
CA THR A 39 2.10 18.35 12.02
C THR A 39 1.95 16.86 11.91
N VAL A 40 2.17 16.11 12.96
CA VAL A 40 2.05 14.64 12.97
C VAL A 40 1.03 14.21 14.02
N HIS A 41 -0.02 13.52 13.56
CA HIS A 41 -1.01 12.89 14.44
C HIS A 41 -0.74 11.40 14.52
N ASP A 42 -0.12 10.96 15.59
CA ASP A 42 0.04 9.55 15.89
C ASP A 42 -1.24 9.00 16.56
N ILE A 43 -2.13 8.43 15.75
CA ILE A 43 -3.40 7.85 16.21
C ILE A 43 -3.34 6.32 16.33
N ARG A 44 -2.15 5.72 16.38
CA ARG A 44 -2.01 4.27 16.58
C ARG A 44 -2.65 3.86 17.91
N GLU A 45 -3.54 2.89 17.87
CA GLU A 45 -4.17 2.31 19.08
C GLU A 45 -3.12 1.63 19.96
N ASP A 46 -2.21 0.87 19.32
CA ASP A 46 -1.08 0.25 20.00
C ASP A 46 0.23 0.95 19.62
N LYS A 47 0.83 1.60 20.62
CA LYS A 47 2.11 2.33 20.45
C LYS A 47 3.31 1.41 20.35
N ASN A 48 3.19 0.14 20.77
CA ASN A 48 4.24 -0.85 20.61
C ASN A 48 4.36 -1.22 19.13
N ILE A 49 5.55 -1.10 18.56
CA ILE A 49 5.82 -1.45 17.15
C ILE A 49 5.94 -2.95 16.97
N GLY A 50 6.48 -3.66 17.95
CA GLY A 50 6.70 -5.11 17.93
C GLY A 50 8.15 -5.52 18.05
N SER A 51 8.39 -6.82 17.97
CA SER A 51 9.71 -7.42 18.14
C SER A 51 10.03 -8.44 17.05
N ILE A 52 11.33 -8.76 16.91
CA ILE A 52 11.83 -9.79 16.01
C ILE A 52 12.82 -10.69 16.73
N VAL A 53 12.82 -11.96 16.36
CA VAL A 53 13.82 -12.93 16.83
C VAL A 53 14.99 -12.96 15.83
N TYR A 54 16.20 -12.70 16.32
CA TYR A 54 17.41 -12.77 15.53
C TYR A 54 18.53 -13.44 16.33
N ARG A 55 19.16 -14.47 15.75
CA ARG A 55 20.22 -15.29 16.40
C ARG A 55 19.81 -15.82 17.77
N LYS A 56 18.55 -16.30 17.89
CA LYS A 56 17.92 -16.84 19.12
C LYS A 56 17.69 -15.80 20.24
N GLU A 57 17.85 -14.51 19.96
CA GLU A 57 17.57 -13.41 20.87
C GLU A 57 16.37 -12.64 20.41
N ASN A 58 15.58 -12.07 21.34
CA ASN A 58 14.44 -11.22 21.04
C ASN A 58 14.87 -9.76 21.06
N TYR A 59 14.55 -9.04 19.98
CA TYR A 59 14.85 -7.63 19.81
C TYR A 59 13.55 -6.86 19.72
N ASP A 60 13.32 -6.00 20.69
CA ASP A 60 12.20 -5.07 20.73
C ASP A 60 12.53 -3.85 19.85
N ILE A 61 11.72 -3.58 18.84
CA ILE A 61 11.90 -2.44 17.95
C ILE A 61 11.05 -1.29 18.50
N LYS A 62 11.68 -0.17 18.82
CA LYS A 62 11.01 0.98 19.44
C LYS A 62 11.18 2.24 18.61
N LEU A 63 10.18 3.07 18.63
CA LEU A 63 10.37 4.48 18.31
C LEU A 63 11.21 5.12 19.42
N PRO A 64 11.92 6.21 19.17
CA PRO A 64 12.58 6.96 20.24
C PRO A 64 11.57 7.31 21.35
N ASP A 65 12.07 7.41 22.58
CA ASP A 65 11.23 7.69 23.77
C ASP A 65 10.54 9.07 23.70
N ASP A 66 11.08 9.97 22.87
CA ASP A 66 10.38 11.19 22.49
C ASP A 66 9.19 10.84 21.60
N ASP A 67 8.12 11.60 21.74
CA ASP A 67 6.92 11.46 20.92
C ASP A 67 7.30 11.55 19.43
N LEU A 68 6.83 10.57 18.63
CA LEU A 68 7.03 10.55 17.19
C LEU A 68 6.70 11.88 16.52
N THR A 69 5.66 12.54 17.01
CA THR A 69 5.24 13.87 16.61
C THR A 69 6.37 14.87 16.75
N ASN A 70 6.90 15.02 17.98
CA ASN A 70 7.97 15.99 18.27
C ASN A 70 9.23 15.74 17.43
N ILE A 71 9.60 14.48 17.23
CA ILE A 71 10.80 14.13 16.45
C ILE A 71 10.66 14.55 15.00
N LEU A 72 9.54 14.23 14.37
CA LEU A 72 9.33 14.52 12.95
C LEU A 72 9.12 16.01 12.70
N GLU A 73 8.35 16.69 13.55
CA GLU A 73 8.14 18.14 13.46
C GLU A 73 9.45 18.91 13.64
N LYS A 74 10.25 18.53 14.64
CA LYS A 74 11.57 19.13 14.86
C LYS A 74 12.53 18.87 13.69
N SER A 75 12.58 17.65 13.19
CA SER A 75 13.41 17.31 12.02
C SER A 75 12.99 18.12 10.79
N PHE A 76 11.68 18.28 10.56
CA PHE A 76 11.18 19.12 9.49
C PHE A 76 11.64 20.58 9.66
N ASP A 77 11.55 21.16 10.85
CA ASP A 77 11.96 22.53 11.12
C ASP A 77 13.47 22.73 10.97
N GLU A 78 14.27 21.74 11.32
CA GLU A 78 15.72 21.77 11.15
C GLU A 78 16.13 21.75 9.68
N ASP A 79 15.43 20.96 8.86
CA ASP A 79 15.74 20.76 7.44
C ASP A 79 15.18 21.89 6.55
N ASN A 80 14.13 22.60 6.99
CA ASN A 80 13.40 23.59 6.19
C ASN A 80 13.48 24.99 6.77
N LYS A 81 14.61 25.68 6.58
CA LYS A 81 14.79 27.06 7.03
C LYS A 81 13.97 28.08 6.23
N THR A 82 13.77 27.83 4.94
CA THR A 82 12.86 28.60 4.09
C THR A 82 11.53 27.87 4.04
N LYS A 83 10.48 28.53 4.49
CA LYS A 83 9.13 27.96 4.61
C LYS A 83 8.18 28.58 3.60
N GLY A 84 7.24 27.77 3.11
CA GLY A 84 6.11 28.18 2.28
C GLY A 84 4.93 28.65 3.12
N ASN A 85 3.73 28.42 2.59
CA ASN A 85 2.48 28.85 3.22
C ASN A 85 1.48 27.68 3.46
N THR A 86 1.85 26.46 3.13
CA THR A 86 0.98 25.27 3.22
C THR A 86 1.25 24.50 4.52
N GLU A 87 0.22 24.26 5.31
CA GLU A 87 0.30 23.44 6.53
C GLU A 87 0.05 21.96 6.15
N PHE A 88 1.06 21.11 6.38
CA PHE A 88 0.98 19.67 6.13
C PHE A 88 0.64 18.93 7.42
N LEU A 89 -0.23 17.90 7.29
CA LEU A 89 -0.55 16.96 8.34
C LEU A 89 -0.21 15.55 7.88
N VAL A 90 0.45 14.78 8.76
CA VAL A 90 0.65 13.33 8.60
C VAL A 90 -0.12 12.61 9.71
N VAL A 91 -0.92 11.63 9.34
CA VAL A 91 -1.67 10.76 10.25
C VAL A 91 -1.05 9.38 10.23
N VAL A 92 -0.58 8.90 11.37
CA VAL A 92 0.01 7.57 11.52
C VAL A 92 -0.99 6.65 12.22
N LYS A 93 -1.58 5.69 11.49
CA LYS A 93 -2.53 4.70 12.04
C LYS A 93 -1.85 3.38 12.43
N LYS A 94 -0.82 2.98 11.69
CA LYS A 94 -0.13 1.72 11.95
C LYS A 94 1.35 1.79 11.59
N ILE A 95 2.18 1.36 12.51
CA ILE A 95 3.55 0.92 12.27
C ILE A 95 3.71 -0.34 13.11
N LYS A 96 3.86 -1.49 12.49
CA LYS A 96 4.02 -2.78 13.18
C LYS A 96 5.15 -3.58 12.56
N VAL A 97 5.88 -4.26 13.41
CA VAL A 97 6.94 -5.19 13.04
C VAL A 97 6.54 -6.59 13.47
N GLY A 98 6.83 -7.56 12.63
CA GLY A 98 6.62 -8.97 12.93
C GLY A 98 7.50 -9.86 12.08
N GLN A 99 7.29 -11.15 12.21
CA GLN A 99 8.01 -12.15 11.42
C GLN A 99 7.06 -13.22 10.92
N ILE A 100 7.32 -13.72 9.73
CA ILE A 100 6.65 -14.89 9.18
C ILE A 100 7.66 -16.03 8.98
N PRO A 101 7.27 -17.30 9.20
CA PRO A 101 8.12 -18.44 8.92
C PRO A 101 8.49 -18.50 7.43
N LYS A 102 9.78 -18.77 7.12
CA LYS A 102 10.25 -18.99 5.75
C LYS A 102 11.25 -20.17 5.75
N GLY A 103 10.75 -21.36 5.55
CA GLY A 103 11.57 -22.58 5.67
C GLY A 103 12.18 -22.72 7.07
N LYS A 104 13.53 -22.78 7.16
CA LYS A 104 14.27 -22.84 8.44
C LYS A 104 14.58 -21.46 9.04
N SER A 105 14.15 -20.37 8.41
CA SER A 105 14.39 -18.99 8.83
C SER A 105 13.08 -18.23 9.03
N HIS A 106 13.18 -16.96 9.44
CA HIS A 106 12.06 -16.05 9.52
C HIS A 106 12.31 -14.86 8.60
N LEU A 107 11.26 -14.40 7.94
CA LEU A 107 11.27 -13.18 7.16
C LEU A 107 10.63 -12.07 7.99
N SER A 108 11.35 -11.00 8.24
CA SER A 108 10.80 -9.84 8.96
C SER A 108 9.87 -9.04 8.05
N LYS A 109 8.74 -8.61 8.60
CA LYS A 109 7.78 -7.75 7.92
C LYS A 109 7.57 -6.46 8.69
N ILE A 110 7.28 -5.38 7.98
CA ILE A 110 6.92 -4.07 8.52
C ILE A 110 5.60 -3.68 7.87
N GLU A 111 4.60 -3.40 8.68
CA GLU A 111 3.29 -2.94 8.21
C GLU A 111 3.15 -1.44 8.48
N PHE A 112 2.74 -0.71 7.45
CA PHE A 112 2.47 0.72 7.52
C PHE A 112 1.01 1.02 7.15
N ASP A 113 0.42 1.98 7.85
CA ASP A 113 -0.78 2.69 7.44
C ASP A 113 -0.61 4.16 7.85
N ILE A 114 -0.30 5.00 6.87
CA ILE A 114 0.07 6.40 7.05
C ILE A 114 -0.60 7.21 5.94
N ALA A 115 -1.18 8.34 6.28
CA ALA A 115 -1.81 9.24 5.32
C ALA A 115 -1.29 10.67 5.49
N SER A 116 -1.34 11.46 4.42
CA SER A 116 -0.94 12.86 4.41
C SER A 116 -2.05 13.76 3.88
N PHE A 117 -2.08 14.98 4.41
CA PHE A 117 -3.08 15.99 4.10
C PHE A 117 -2.44 17.37 4.07
N ILE A 118 -3.08 18.33 3.40
CA ILE A 118 -2.86 19.74 3.66
C ILE A 118 -4.04 20.31 4.43
N LYS A 119 -3.76 21.21 5.37
CA LYS A 119 -4.77 21.98 6.07
C LYS A 119 -5.01 23.29 5.35
N LYS A 120 -6.28 23.59 5.04
CA LYS A 120 -6.75 24.89 4.56
C LYS A 120 -7.97 25.26 5.38
N GLU A 121 -7.86 26.37 6.11
CA GLU A 121 -8.88 26.77 7.09
C GLU A 121 -9.13 25.63 8.11
N ASP A 122 -10.37 25.19 8.27
CA ASP A 122 -10.77 24.10 9.17
C ASP A 122 -10.91 22.74 8.49
N LYS A 123 -10.37 22.58 7.27
CA LYS A 123 -10.47 21.36 6.46
C LYS A 123 -9.12 20.77 6.13
N TYR A 124 -9.10 19.44 6.05
CA TYR A 124 -7.94 18.65 5.67
C TYR A 124 -8.18 18.02 4.30
N TYR A 125 -7.37 18.39 3.31
CA TYR A 125 -7.44 17.88 1.94
C TYR A 125 -6.47 16.73 1.79
N PHE A 126 -6.98 15.58 1.39
CA PHE A 126 -6.19 14.38 1.21
C PHE A 126 -5.11 14.55 0.12
N ILE A 127 -3.91 14.05 0.39
CA ILE A 127 -2.80 14.03 -0.57
C ILE A 127 -2.51 12.59 -0.97
N ASP A 128 -2.06 11.76 -0.02
CA ASP A 128 -1.57 10.42 -0.27
C ASP A 128 -1.73 9.52 0.95
N ARG A 129 -1.59 8.20 0.70
CA ARG A 129 -1.60 7.17 1.73
C ARG A 129 -0.66 6.04 1.35
N THR A 130 0.01 5.48 2.33
CA THR A 130 0.66 4.18 2.21
C THR A 130 0.06 3.20 3.20
N LYS A 131 -0.56 2.13 2.67
CA LYS A 131 -1.05 0.96 3.44
C LYS A 131 -0.38 -0.27 2.85
N LYS A 132 0.81 -0.59 3.36
CA LYS A 132 1.69 -1.60 2.76
C LYS A 132 2.38 -2.45 3.81
N THR A 133 2.63 -3.71 3.43
CA THR A 133 3.54 -4.60 4.13
C THR A 133 4.85 -4.70 3.37
N ALA A 134 5.92 -4.22 3.99
CA ALA A 134 7.28 -4.36 3.48
C ALA A 134 7.97 -5.57 4.10
N PHE A 135 8.64 -6.38 3.26
CA PHE A 135 9.46 -7.49 3.71
C PHE A 135 10.94 -7.12 3.71
N VAL A 136 11.62 -7.42 4.82
CA VAL A 136 13.04 -7.17 4.95
C VAL A 136 13.82 -8.43 4.59
N LYS A 137 14.52 -8.38 3.45
CA LYS A 137 15.41 -9.45 3.00
C LYS A 137 16.83 -9.11 3.47
N PRO A 138 17.42 -9.91 4.38
CA PRO A 138 18.77 -9.64 4.84
C PRO A 138 19.81 -10.01 3.79
N GLY A 139 20.86 -9.23 3.71
CA GLY A 139 22.12 -9.63 3.10
C GLY A 139 22.93 -10.60 3.99
N PRO A 140 24.05 -11.15 3.49
CA PRO A 140 24.78 -12.24 4.16
C PRO A 140 25.30 -11.92 5.58
N ASN A 141 25.61 -10.66 5.88
CA ASN A 141 26.20 -10.22 7.15
C ASN A 141 25.45 -9.05 7.81
N GLU A 142 24.20 -8.84 7.46
CA GLU A 142 23.43 -7.70 7.98
C GLU A 142 22.86 -7.98 9.37
N ASP A 143 22.86 -6.95 10.21
CA ASP A 143 22.17 -6.90 11.50
C ASP A 143 20.69 -6.63 11.24
N ILE A 144 19.88 -7.71 11.25
CA ILE A 144 18.47 -7.64 10.90
C ILE A 144 17.67 -6.66 11.78
N PRO A 145 17.84 -6.64 13.12
CA PRO A 145 17.16 -5.67 13.98
C PRO A 145 17.42 -4.21 13.57
N LYS A 146 18.69 -3.86 13.31
CA LYS A 146 19.06 -2.52 12.87
C LYS A 146 18.54 -2.21 11.46
N LEU A 147 18.56 -3.20 10.55
CA LEU A 147 18.02 -3.05 9.20
C LEU A 147 16.52 -2.78 9.22
N VAL A 148 15.75 -3.52 10.04
CA VAL A 148 14.32 -3.31 10.22
C VAL A 148 14.04 -1.91 10.76
N ALA A 149 14.74 -1.51 11.82
CA ALA A 149 14.60 -0.18 12.40
C ALA A 149 14.92 0.94 11.38
N SER A 150 16.03 0.80 10.66
CA SER A 150 16.41 1.76 9.60
C SER A 150 15.38 1.85 8.48
N LYS A 151 14.79 0.72 8.07
CA LYS A 151 13.73 0.69 7.05
C LYS A 151 12.45 1.40 7.51
N ILE A 152 12.09 1.33 8.79
CA ILE A 152 10.95 2.09 9.33
C ILE A 152 11.22 3.59 9.19
N GLY A 153 12.36 4.06 9.67
CA GLY A 153 12.72 5.48 9.60
C GLY A 153 12.76 6.00 8.17
N SER A 154 13.44 5.26 7.25
CA SER A 154 13.52 5.69 5.85
C SER A 154 12.16 5.72 5.17
N LYS A 155 11.33 4.68 5.34
CA LYS A 155 10.00 4.65 4.70
C LYS A 155 9.07 5.75 5.17
N LEU A 156 9.12 6.09 6.47
CA LEU A 156 8.34 7.19 6.99
C LEU A 156 8.82 8.54 6.43
N SER A 157 10.14 8.74 6.37
CA SER A 157 10.73 9.97 5.80
C SER A 157 10.47 10.08 4.31
N ASP A 158 10.62 8.99 3.54
CA ASP A 158 10.31 8.96 2.10
C ASP A 158 8.85 9.36 1.87
N PHE A 159 7.90 8.75 2.60
CA PHE A 159 6.47 9.08 2.48
C PHE A 159 6.18 10.56 2.76
N ILE A 160 6.78 11.13 3.81
CA ILE A 160 6.59 12.54 4.15
C ILE A 160 7.15 13.45 3.04
N THR A 161 8.36 13.18 2.57
CA THR A 161 9.00 14.01 1.53
C THR A 161 8.31 13.91 0.18
N ASP A 162 7.83 12.73 -0.19
CA ASP A 162 7.07 12.51 -1.42
C ASP A 162 5.73 13.26 -1.37
N SER A 163 5.06 13.29 -0.20
CA SER A 163 3.80 13.99 0.01
C SER A 163 3.89 15.50 -0.30
N PHE A 164 5.05 16.14 -0.10
CA PHE A 164 5.22 17.57 -0.41
C PHE A 164 5.10 17.88 -1.91
N SER A 165 5.28 16.88 -2.77
CA SER A 165 5.23 17.03 -4.24
C SER A 165 4.00 16.40 -4.88
N HIS A 166 3.21 15.62 -4.13
CA HIS A 166 2.03 14.96 -4.66
C HIS A 166 0.87 15.95 -4.88
N PRO A 167 0.04 15.73 -5.90
CA PRO A 167 -1.13 16.56 -6.14
C PRO A 167 -2.14 16.44 -5.01
N VAL A 168 -2.72 17.56 -4.62
CA VAL A 168 -3.74 17.62 -3.58
C VAL A 168 -5.09 17.22 -4.15
N SER A 169 -5.76 16.29 -3.50
CA SER A 169 -7.11 15.88 -3.85
C SER A 169 -8.13 16.99 -3.58
N LYS A 170 -9.25 17.00 -4.32
CA LYS A 170 -10.41 17.85 -4.04
C LYS A 170 -11.20 17.40 -2.78
N TYR A 171 -11.02 16.16 -2.37
CA TYR A 171 -11.72 15.59 -1.22
C TYR A 171 -11.14 16.13 0.08
N ASN A 172 -12.01 16.55 0.96
CA ASN A 172 -11.62 17.13 2.24
C ASN A 172 -12.45 16.56 3.39
N ILE A 173 -11.88 16.63 4.58
CA ILE A 173 -12.50 16.16 5.82
C ILE A 173 -12.31 17.20 6.91
N THR A 174 -13.10 17.09 7.96
CA THR A 174 -12.98 17.91 9.18
C THR A 174 -12.09 17.21 10.21
N ASN A 175 -11.71 17.92 11.27
CA ASN A 175 -10.81 17.38 12.30
C ASN A 175 -11.40 16.14 13.02
N ASP A 176 -12.68 16.11 13.26
CA ASP A 176 -13.39 14.98 13.88
C ASP A 176 -13.45 13.74 12.99
N GLN A 177 -13.29 13.90 11.68
CA GLN A 177 -13.26 12.81 10.69
C GLN A 177 -11.86 12.19 10.51
N LEU A 178 -10.78 12.83 11.00
CA LEU A 178 -9.41 12.34 10.83
C LEU A 178 -9.20 10.89 11.32
N PRO A 179 -9.75 10.42 12.44
CA PRO A 179 -9.59 9.02 12.86
C PRO A 179 -10.17 8.02 11.85
N ASN A 180 -11.23 8.43 11.12
CA ASN A 180 -11.93 7.61 10.13
C ASN A 180 -11.86 8.22 8.73
N TYR A 181 -10.74 8.86 8.40
CA TYR A 181 -10.55 9.62 7.16
C TYR A 181 -10.86 8.78 5.90
N GLU A 182 -10.57 7.48 5.91
CA GLU A 182 -10.82 6.58 4.78
C GLU A 182 -12.30 6.61 4.40
N THR A 183 -13.18 6.33 5.35
CA THR A 183 -14.62 6.33 5.13
C THR A 183 -15.13 7.71 4.70
N ALA A 184 -14.63 8.77 5.35
CA ALA A 184 -15.05 10.14 5.06
C ALA A 184 -14.63 10.63 3.66
N VAL A 185 -13.44 10.24 3.19
CA VAL A 185 -12.98 10.57 1.83
C VAL A 185 -13.71 9.72 0.79
N VAL A 186 -13.81 8.40 1.03
CA VAL A 186 -14.49 7.47 0.10
C VAL A 186 -15.95 7.86 -0.12
N ALA A 187 -16.66 8.29 0.91
CA ALA A 187 -18.06 8.72 0.80
C ALA A 187 -18.26 9.92 -0.16
N GLN A 188 -17.22 10.68 -0.45
CA GLN A 188 -17.25 11.80 -1.40
C GLN A 188 -16.99 11.39 -2.84
N THR A 189 -16.56 10.13 -3.10
CA THR A 189 -16.19 9.67 -4.43
C THR A 189 -17.39 9.11 -5.19
N LYS A 190 -17.48 9.39 -6.50
CA LYS A 190 -18.61 8.94 -7.33
C LYS A 190 -18.66 7.42 -7.52
N ILE A 191 -17.50 6.75 -7.55
CA ILE A 191 -17.43 5.30 -7.77
C ILE A 191 -18.12 4.49 -6.66
N PHE A 192 -18.19 5.03 -5.44
CA PHE A 192 -18.84 4.37 -4.33
C PHE A 192 -20.28 4.85 -4.10
N SER A 193 -20.63 6.05 -4.60
CA SER A 193 -21.97 6.63 -4.47
C SER A 193 -22.91 6.30 -5.64
N ASN A 194 -22.36 6.00 -6.83
CA ASN A 194 -23.16 5.70 -8.02
C ASN A 194 -23.55 4.23 -8.06
N GLU A 195 -24.83 3.95 -8.37
CA GLU A 195 -25.30 2.58 -8.60
C GLU A 195 -24.77 2.01 -9.91
N LYS A 196 -24.55 2.85 -10.92
CA LYS A 196 -24.03 2.45 -12.23
C LYS A 196 -22.76 3.22 -12.58
N LEU A 197 -21.73 2.46 -12.97
CA LEU A 197 -20.48 3.02 -13.45
C LEU A 197 -20.65 3.63 -14.86
N VAL A 198 -19.88 4.67 -15.16
CA VAL A 198 -19.84 5.30 -16.46
C VAL A 198 -18.90 4.54 -17.39
N ASP A 199 -19.41 4.06 -18.52
CA ASP A 199 -18.60 3.39 -19.53
C ASP A 199 -17.54 4.31 -20.11
N GLY A 200 -16.33 3.79 -20.34
CA GLY A 200 -15.22 4.52 -20.94
C GLY A 200 -13.86 4.17 -20.32
N VAL A 201 -12.83 4.85 -20.78
CA VAL A 201 -11.43 4.60 -20.40
C VAL A 201 -10.94 5.68 -19.45
N TYR A 202 -10.26 5.27 -18.39
CA TYR A 202 -9.74 6.14 -17.34
C TYR A 202 -8.22 6.11 -17.32
N LYS A 203 -7.59 7.26 -17.46
CA LYS A 203 -6.13 7.37 -17.56
C LYS A 203 -5.40 7.13 -16.24
N ASP A 204 -6.06 7.45 -15.12
CA ASP A 204 -5.52 7.30 -13.76
C ASP A 204 -6.65 7.00 -12.76
N PHE A 205 -6.25 6.68 -11.54
CA PHE A 205 -7.17 6.35 -10.46
C PHE A 205 -8.12 7.50 -10.11
N ILE A 206 -7.64 8.75 -10.12
CA ILE A 206 -8.45 9.93 -9.77
C ILE A 206 -9.61 10.09 -10.74
N HIS A 207 -9.38 9.92 -12.06
CA HIS A 207 -10.43 9.95 -13.06
C HIS A 207 -11.42 8.80 -12.87
N PHE A 208 -10.91 7.59 -12.50
CA PHE A 208 -11.76 6.44 -12.27
C PHE A 208 -12.68 6.63 -11.06
N ILE A 209 -12.17 7.08 -9.90
CA ILE A 209 -13.02 7.29 -8.71
C ILE A 209 -14.01 8.44 -8.87
N ASN A 210 -13.70 9.41 -9.75
CA ASN A 210 -14.60 10.51 -10.11
C ASN A 210 -15.58 10.16 -11.22
N GLN A 211 -15.45 9.00 -11.85
CA GLN A 211 -16.24 8.59 -13.01
C GLN A 211 -16.16 9.62 -14.16
N GLU A 212 -14.93 10.04 -14.48
CA GLU A 212 -14.58 11.03 -15.50
C GLU A 212 -13.76 10.36 -16.62
N PRO A 213 -14.39 9.60 -17.54
CA PRO A 213 -13.67 8.89 -18.60
C PRO A 213 -13.06 9.85 -19.63
N GLN A 214 -11.98 9.41 -20.25
CA GLN A 214 -11.29 10.16 -21.31
C GLN A 214 -12.13 10.16 -22.60
N LYS A 215 -12.44 11.32 -23.13
CA LYS A 215 -13.28 11.49 -24.33
C LYS A 215 -12.65 10.93 -25.59
N ASN A 216 -11.31 10.87 -25.64
CA ASN A 216 -10.55 10.50 -26.83
C ASN A 216 -10.14 9.02 -26.86
N TYR A 217 -10.58 8.23 -25.87
CA TYR A 217 -10.24 6.82 -25.79
C TYR A 217 -11.50 5.96 -25.80
N TYR A 218 -11.39 4.75 -26.39
CA TYR A 218 -12.47 3.79 -26.41
C TYR A 218 -11.95 2.36 -26.20
N VAL A 219 -12.82 1.47 -25.73
CA VAL A 219 -12.52 0.04 -25.57
C VAL A 219 -12.63 -0.65 -26.93
N LYS A 220 -11.54 -1.30 -27.36
CA LYS A 220 -11.50 -2.08 -28.62
C LYS A 220 -12.08 -3.45 -28.42
N LYS A 221 -12.99 -3.86 -29.30
CA LYS A 221 -13.57 -5.21 -29.30
C LYS A 221 -13.34 -5.90 -30.64
N ASN A 222 -13.14 -7.22 -30.61
CA ASN A 222 -13.12 -8.05 -31.84
C ASN A 222 -14.55 -8.30 -32.34
N LYS A 223 -14.66 -8.99 -33.48
CA LYS A 223 -15.96 -9.34 -34.10
C LYS A 223 -16.88 -10.19 -33.21
N LYS A 224 -16.33 -10.80 -32.16
CA LYS A 224 -17.06 -11.63 -31.18
C LYS A 224 -17.45 -10.82 -29.92
N GLY A 225 -17.20 -9.51 -29.88
CA GLY A 225 -17.47 -8.65 -28.74
C GLY A 225 -16.42 -8.75 -27.61
N GLN A 226 -15.35 -9.53 -27.79
CA GLN A 226 -14.30 -9.67 -26.79
C GLN A 226 -13.37 -8.47 -26.81
N ILE A 227 -13.07 -7.92 -25.65
CA ILE A 227 -12.18 -6.77 -25.49
C ILE A 227 -10.76 -7.16 -25.89
N THR A 228 -10.13 -6.37 -26.75
CA THR A 228 -8.78 -6.61 -27.25
C THR A 228 -7.78 -5.55 -26.79
N GLY A 229 -8.26 -4.42 -26.29
CA GLY A 229 -7.40 -3.34 -25.82
C GLY A 229 -8.13 -2.00 -25.72
N VAL A 230 -7.36 -0.93 -25.73
CA VAL A 230 -7.85 0.46 -25.75
C VAL A 230 -7.30 1.15 -26.98
N GLY A 231 -8.18 1.86 -27.70
CA GLY A 231 -7.82 2.70 -28.85
C GLY A 231 -8.06 4.17 -28.57
N ASP A 232 -7.40 5.03 -29.33
CA ASP A 232 -7.73 6.45 -29.42
C ASP A 232 -8.66 6.75 -30.60
N VAL A 233 -9.16 7.98 -30.67
CA VAL A 233 -10.09 8.42 -31.73
C VAL A 233 -9.50 8.32 -33.14
N ASP A 234 -8.18 8.30 -33.29
CA ASP A 234 -7.49 8.13 -34.56
C ASP A 234 -7.29 6.65 -34.94
N GLY A 235 -7.74 5.72 -34.07
CA GLY A 235 -7.70 4.27 -34.29
C GLY A 235 -6.40 3.61 -33.85
N TYR A 236 -5.45 4.35 -33.28
CA TYR A 236 -4.20 3.78 -32.78
C TYR A 236 -4.40 3.08 -31.45
N ASP A 237 -3.54 2.13 -31.15
CA ASP A 237 -3.50 1.46 -29.85
C ASP A 237 -2.92 2.41 -28.78
N VAL A 238 -3.65 2.56 -27.68
CA VAL A 238 -3.16 3.35 -26.53
C VAL A 238 -2.20 2.50 -25.71
N PHE A 239 -1.02 3.06 -25.44
CA PHE A 239 -0.04 2.39 -24.57
C PHE A 239 -0.64 2.11 -23.19
N LYS A 240 -0.40 0.91 -22.69
CA LYS A 240 -0.87 0.46 -21.36
C LYS A 240 -0.51 1.44 -20.24
N SER A 241 0.67 2.06 -20.28
CA SER A 241 1.10 3.06 -19.28
C SER A 241 0.24 4.33 -19.19
N LYS A 242 -0.66 4.56 -20.18
CA LYS A 242 -1.57 5.71 -20.22
C LYS A 242 -2.99 5.37 -19.78
N VAL A 243 -3.24 4.17 -19.33
CA VAL A 243 -4.55 3.67 -18.92
C VAL A 243 -4.45 3.04 -17.54
N TYR A 244 -5.28 3.47 -16.63
CA TYR A 244 -5.44 2.83 -15.32
C TYR A 244 -6.51 1.75 -15.36
N ALA A 245 -7.70 2.13 -15.85
CA ALA A 245 -8.87 1.26 -15.87
C ALA A 245 -9.79 1.61 -17.05
N PHE A 246 -10.75 0.74 -17.32
CA PHE A 246 -11.89 1.06 -18.14
C PHE A 246 -13.16 0.42 -17.59
N VAL A 247 -14.32 0.97 -17.99
CA VAL A 247 -15.63 0.37 -17.74
C VAL A 247 -16.26 0.04 -19.09
N ASP A 248 -16.74 -1.17 -19.25
CA ASP A 248 -17.40 -1.66 -20.44
C ASP A 248 -18.69 -2.38 -20.06
N GLU A 249 -19.83 -1.89 -20.57
CA GLU A 249 -21.17 -2.39 -20.22
C GLU A 249 -21.43 -2.42 -18.70
N GLY A 250 -20.93 -1.42 -17.99
CA GLY A 250 -21.04 -1.29 -16.54
C GLY A 250 -20.07 -2.15 -15.73
N LYS A 251 -19.21 -2.94 -16.37
CA LYS A 251 -18.20 -3.77 -15.71
C LYS A 251 -16.86 -3.06 -15.68
N PRO A 252 -16.26 -2.87 -14.50
CA PRO A 252 -14.95 -2.23 -14.38
C PRO A 252 -13.82 -3.22 -14.58
N TYR A 253 -12.76 -2.79 -15.26
CA TYR A 253 -11.54 -3.55 -15.50
C TYR A 253 -10.33 -2.72 -15.11
N LEU A 254 -9.44 -3.29 -14.31
CA LEU A 254 -8.15 -2.70 -13.97
C LEU A 254 -7.07 -3.17 -14.94
N LEU A 255 -6.25 -2.25 -15.41
CA LEU A 255 -5.05 -2.60 -16.14
C LEU A 255 -3.94 -2.99 -15.19
N THR A 256 -3.41 -4.20 -15.37
CA THR A 256 -2.17 -4.66 -14.73
C THR A 256 -1.05 -4.73 -15.78
N PRO A 257 0.22 -4.86 -15.39
CA PRO A 257 1.32 -5.00 -16.34
C PRO A 257 1.14 -6.15 -17.34
N LEU A 258 0.43 -7.20 -16.94
CA LEU A 258 0.24 -8.38 -17.79
C LEU A 258 -1.04 -8.31 -18.62
N ASN A 259 -2.16 -7.86 -18.02
CA ASN A 259 -3.47 -7.90 -18.69
C ASN A 259 -4.50 -6.98 -18.02
N PHE A 260 -5.72 -6.93 -18.57
CA PHE A 260 -6.88 -6.35 -17.91
C PHE A 260 -7.58 -7.42 -17.05
N TRP A 261 -7.98 -7.01 -15.85
CA TRP A 261 -8.69 -7.85 -14.89
C TRP A 261 -10.00 -7.23 -14.50
N GLU A 262 -11.09 -7.98 -14.58
CA GLU A 262 -12.39 -7.53 -14.09
C GLU A 262 -12.31 -7.27 -12.59
N MET A 263 -12.73 -6.04 -12.18
CA MET A 263 -12.85 -5.69 -10.77
C MET A 263 -14.20 -6.15 -10.26
N GLN A 264 -14.20 -6.82 -9.13
CA GLN A 264 -15.39 -7.16 -8.36
C GLN A 264 -15.52 -6.20 -7.20
N LYS A 265 -16.73 -6.11 -6.61
CA LYS A 265 -17.02 -5.23 -5.46
C LYS A 265 -17.72 -6.00 -4.37
N ASP A 266 -17.30 -5.82 -3.13
CA ASP A 266 -17.97 -6.28 -1.92
C ASP A 266 -18.06 -5.16 -0.88
N GLY A 267 -18.38 -5.50 0.38
CA GLY A 267 -18.46 -4.53 1.48
C GLY A 267 -17.14 -3.85 1.84
N ASN A 268 -15.99 -4.41 1.41
CA ASN A 268 -14.65 -3.87 1.67
C ASN A 268 -14.12 -3.01 0.51
N GLY A 269 -14.81 -3.00 -0.64
CA GLY A 269 -14.41 -2.21 -1.81
C GLY A 269 -14.23 -3.03 -3.07
N TYR A 270 -13.44 -2.48 -4.01
CA TYR A 270 -13.10 -3.18 -5.25
C TYR A 270 -11.91 -4.11 -5.05
N TYR A 271 -11.95 -5.28 -5.70
CA TYR A 271 -10.88 -6.27 -5.65
C TYR A 271 -10.73 -7.03 -6.97
N LEU A 272 -9.55 -7.61 -7.17
CA LEU A 272 -9.28 -8.60 -8.22
C LEU A 272 -9.23 -9.99 -7.58
N PHE A 273 -9.95 -10.95 -8.12
CA PHE A 273 -9.79 -12.35 -7.73
C PHE A 273 -8.68 -12.99 -8.56
N ALA A 274 -7.46 -13.00 -8.01
CA ALA A 274 -6.26 -13.41 -8.73
C ALA A 274 -5.17 -13.94 -7.78
N SER A 275 -4.14 -14.56 -8.34
CA SER A 275 -2.88 -14.74 -7.61
C SER A 275 -1.97 -13.54 -7.84
N ARG A 276 -1.09 -13.24 -6.88
CA ARG A 276 -0.12 -12.15 -7.02
C ARG A 276 0.77 -12.34 -8.26
N GLU A 277 1.17 -13.57 -8.53
CA GLU A 277 2.00 -13.92 -9.69
C GLU A 277 1.31 -13.63 -11.02
N ALA A 278 -0.01 -13.64 -11.05
CA ALA A 278 -0.78 -13.38 -12.27
C ALA A 278 -0.88 -11.89 -12.61
N ILE A 279 -0.71 -11.01 -11.62
CA ILE A 279 -0.89 -9.55 -11.81
C ILE A 279 0.39 -8.75 -11.56
N ASP A 280 1.38 -9.28 -10.82
CA ASP A 280 2.65 -8.64 -10.50
C ASP A 280 3.82 -9.41 -11.11
N PRO A 281 4.36 -8.99 -12.28
CA PRO A 281 5.46 -9.69 -12.93
C PRO A 281 6.77 -9.65 -12.15
N GLU A 282 6.98 -8.64 -11.30
CA GLU A 282 8.20 -8.51 -10.48
C GLU A 282 8.24 -9.55 -9.36
N TYR A 283 7.08 -9.99 -8.90
CA TYR A 283 6.99 -11.05 -7.89
C TYR A 283 7.53 -12.39 -8.41
N LYS A 284 7.61 -12.56 -9.73
CA LYS A 284 8.04 -13.80 -10.42
C LYS A 284 9.53 -14.03 -10.51
N ASN A 285 10.39 -13.15 -10.03
CA ASN A 285 11.86 -13.26 -10.17
C ASN A 285 12.51 -14.49 -9.48
N ASN A 286 11.76 -15.57 -9.30
CA ASN A 286 12.23 -16.91 -9.00
C ASN A 286 11.93 -17.92 -10.13
N GLY A 287 12.11 -17.54 -11.36
CA GLY A 287 12.58 -18.47 -12.38
C GLY A 287 11.61 -19.29 -13.23
N ALA A 288 10.30 -18.99 -13.36
CA ALA A 288 9.46 -19.83 -14.23
C ALA A 288 8.21 -19.15 -14.83
N PHE A 289 8.34 -17.99 -15.50
CA PHE A 289 7.18 -17.51 -16.28
C PHE A 289 7.55 -16.58 -17.44
N VAL A 290 8.18 -17.14 -18.45
CA VAL A 290 8.25 -16.52 -19.78
C VAL A 290 7.25 -17.28 -20.64
N GLY A 291 6.15 -16.66 -21.04
CA GLY A 291 5.27 -17.28 -22.04
C GLY A 291 3.76 -17.07 -21.92
N MET A 292 3.27 -15.94 -21.41
CA MET A 292 1.85 -15.62 -21.48
C MET A 292 1.57 -14.17 -21.87
N VAL A 293 2.21 -13.68 -22.90
CA VAL A 293 1.85 -12.42 -23.54
C VAL A 293 1.53 -12.72 -24.99
N ALA A 294 0.38 -13.30 -25.23
CA ALA A 294 -0.26 -13.26 -26.55
C ALA A 294 -1.75 -13.54 -26.38
N GLY A 295 -2.54 -12.50 -26.43
CA GLY A 295 -3.93 -12.58 -26.83
C GLY A 295 -4.96 -12.70 -25.73
N GLY A 296 -5.68 -11.64 -25.52
CA GLY A 296 -7.03 -11.67 -24.97
C GLY A 296 -7.12 -11.43 -23.46
N ILE A 297 -8.16 -10.73 -23.11
CA ILE A 297 -8.61 -10.53 -21.74
C ILE A 297 -8.88 -11.91 -21.13
N VAL A 298 -8.21 -12.19 -20.03
CA VAL A 298 -8.70 -13.19 -19.09
C VAL A 298 -9.86 -12.53 -18.35
N GLY A 299 -11.05 -12.63 -18.95
CA GLY A 299 -12.29 -12.25 -18.28
C GLY A 299 -12.35 -12.95 -16.95
N GLY A 300 -12.68 -12.20 -15.90
CA GLY A 300 -12.81 -12.72 -14.56
C GLY A 300 -13.65 -14.00 -14.55
N ILE A 301 -13.20 -14.99 -13.83
CA ILE A 301 -13.92 -16.24 -13.64
C ILE A 301 -15.13 -15.96 -12.76
N VAL A 302 -16.20 -15.47 -13.34
CA VAL A 302 -17.52 -15.52 -12.73
C VAL A 302 -18.38 -16.42 -13.64
N GLY A 303 -18.58 -17.66 -13.18
CA GLY A 303 -19.54 -18.58 -13.81
C GLY A 303 -19.11 -19.13 -15.15
N GLY A 304 -18.22 -20.11 -15.17
CA GLY A 304 -18.10 -21.12 -16.20
C GLY A 304 -17.81 -20.60 -17.60
N LEU A 305 -16.55 -20.47 -17.90
CA LEU A 305 -15.90 -20.83 -19.18
C LEU A 305 -14.46 -20.25 -19.10
N ILE A 306 -13.59 -21.01 -18.48
CA ILE A 306 -12.14 -20.86 -18.77
C ILE A 306 -12.00 -21.19 -20.23
N ASP A 307 -11.69 -20.21 -21.08
CA ASP A 307 -11.38 -20.46 -22.47
C ASP A 307 -10.25 -21.49 -22.52
N ALA A 308 -10.48 -22.58 -23.23
CA ALA A 308 -9.62 -23.78 -23.31
C ALA A 308 -8.21 -23.52 -23.89
N SER A 309 -7.85 -22.25 -24.16
CA SER A 309 -6.53 -21.80 -24.60
C SER A 309 -5.53 -21.57 -23.47
N ILE A 310 -5.97 -21.50 -22.20
CA ILE A 310 -5.07 -21.59 -21.06
C ILE A 310 -4.69 -23.04 -20.92
N SER A 311 -3.51 -23.41 -21.41
CA SER A 311 -3.03 -24.78 -21.47
C SER A 311 -3.28 -25.49 -20.13
N LYS A 312 -3.94 -26.68 -20.20
CA LYS A 312 -4.34 -27.54 -19.08
C LYS A 312 -3.26 -27.82 -18.02
N ASN A 313 -2.00 -27.48 -18.30
CA ASN A 313 -0.86 -27.75 -17.43
C ASN A 313 -0.52 -26.63 -16.43
N LYS A 314 -1.26 -25.48 -16.41
CA LYS A 314 -0.98 -24.35 -15.51
C LYS A 314 -2.16 -23.93 -14.62
N VAL A 315 -3.32 -24.58 -14.72
CA VAL A 315 -4.52 -24.32 -13.91
C VAL A 315 -4.43 -24.95 -12.51
N ASN A 316 -3.40 -25.75 -12.22
CA ASN A 316 -3.25 -26.40 -10.91
C ASN A 316 -2.90 -25.45 -9.75
N ASP A 317 -2.81 -24.14 -9.98
CA ASP A 317 -2.47 -23.16 -8.94
C ASP A 317 -3.65 -22.26 -8.52
N GLN A 318 -4.89 -22.68 -8.79
CA GLN A 318 -6.09 -21.97 -8.27
C GLN A 318 -6.11 -21.89 -6.74
N ASN A 319 -5.36 -22.74 -6.04
CA ASN A 319 -5.21 -22.69 -4.58
C ASN A 319 -4.52 -21.41 -4.07
N ASN A 320 -3.94 -20.60 -4.98
CA ASN A 320 -3.25 -19.33 -4.63
C ASN A 320 -4.06 -18.09 -5.03
N PHE A 321 -5.27 -18.24 -5.56
CA PHE A 321 -6.15 -17.10 -5.87
C PHE A 321 -6.82 -16.60 -4.57
N TYR A 322 -6.86 -15.29 -4.44
CA TYR A 322 -7.50 -14.60 -3.30
C TYR A 322 -7.97 -13.21 -3.74
N ASN A 323 -8.77 -12.56 -2.91
CA ASN A 323 -9.20 -11.19 -3.16
C ASN A 323 -8.04 -10.23 -2.91
N ILE A 324 -7.53 -9.63 -3.98
CA ILE A 324 -6.51 -8.59 -3.94
C ILE A 324 -7.25 -7.26 -4.02
N TYR A 325 -7.42 -6.60 -2.89
CA TYR A 325 -8.17 -5.36 -2.82
C TYR A 325 -7.42 -4.20 -3.45
N ILE A 326 -8.19 -3.27 -3.98
CA ILE A 326 -7.68 -2.00 -4.50
C ILE A 326 -7.85 -0.96 -3.38
N ASP A 327 -6.77 -0.31 -2.98
CA ASP A 327 -6.86 0.77 -2.00
C ASP A 327 -7.80 1.86 -2.51
N CYS A 328 -8.82 2.15 -1.74
CA CYS A 328 -9.91 3.07 -2.13
C CYS A 328 -9.49 4.55 -2.21
N LEU A 329 -8.31 4.90 -1.73
CA LEU A 329 -7.77 6.25 -1.73
C LEU A 329 -6.65 6.46 -2.75
N THR A 330 -5.85 5.41 -3.01
CA THR A 330 -4.67 5.51 -3.89
C THR A 330 -4.78 4.69 -5.17
N GLY A 331 -5.69 3.72 -5.22
CA GLY A 331 -5.82 2.80 -6.35
C GLY A 331 -4.74 1.72 -6.41
N GLU A 332 -3.90 1.62 -5.40
CA GLU A 332 -2.86 0.60 -5.33
C GLU A 332 -3.43 -0.77 -4.94
N LEU A 333 -2.76 -1.82 -5.39
CA LEU A 333 -3.14 -3.19 -5.05
C LEU A 333 -2.61 -3.59 -3.66
N LEU A 334 -3.50 -4.07 -2.81
CA LEU A 334 -3.21 -4.54 -1.45
C LEU A 334 -3.04 -6.06 -1.46
N TYR A 335 -1.80 -6.53 -1.41
CA TYR A 335 -1.45 -7.96 -1.45
C TYR A 335 -1.46 -8.62 -0.05
N GLU A 336 -2.43 -8.29 0.77
CA GLU A 336 -2.59 -8.89 2.10
C GLU A 336 -3.46 -10.16 1.98
N LYS A 337 -2.95 -11.29 2.56
CA LYS A 337 -3.73 -12.50 2.80
C LYS A 337 -4.22 -12.51 4.23
#